data_0b5e22cc96ace5b1722c26daf10c089f
#
_entry.id   0b5e22cc96ace5b1722c26daf10c089f
#
_cell.length_a   1.000
_cell.length_b   1.000
_cell.length_c   1.000
_cell.angle_alpha   90.00
_cell.angle_beta   90.00
_cell.angle_gamma   90.00
#
_symmetry.space_group_name_H-M   'P 1'
#
loop_
_entity.id
_entity.type
_entity.pdbx_description
1 polymer ?
#
loop_
_entity_poly.entity_id
_entity_poly.type
_entity_poly.pdbx_seq_one_letter_code
_entity_poly.pdbx_strand_id
1 'polypeptide(L)'
;MVARFFYMTIFVLLGYTSQAQTEHIRKSIYFPGGQYYITPYQLQELRNFLDSIPDLNLYHITIHSHTDNIGGARYNQWLSQMRSASTIDELSHNGVALEAIEQKDFGQFNPVYDNSTPEGRQMNRRVDIIFWPISL
;
A
#
# COMPACT_ATOMS: atom_id res chain seq x y z
N MET A 1 41.87 -56.58 19.85
CA MET A 1 42.00 -55.34 19.04
C MET A 1 40.60 -54.85 18.75
N VAL A 2 40.11 -53.82 19.41
CA VAL A 2 38.77 -53.29 19.20
C VAL A 2 38.95 -51.95 18.46
N ALA A 3 38.55 -51.90 17.17
CA ALA A 3 38.60 -50.71 16.38
C ALA A 3 37.47 -49.79 16.80
N ARG A 4 37.79 -48.64 17.35
CA ARG A 4 36.86 -47.54 17.65
C ARG A 4 36.65 -46.74 16.36
N PHE A 5 35.46 -46.86 15.73
CA PHE A 5 35.01 -45.97 14.68
C PHE A 5 34.58 -44.64 15.30
N PHE A 6 35.33 -43.58 15.05
CA PHE A 6 34.93 -42.21 15.33
C PHE A 6 33.95 -41.78 14.23
N TYR A 7 32.67 -41.65 14.58
CA TYR A 7 31.70 -40.97 13.74
C TYR A 7 31.87 -39.45 13.92
N MET A 8 32.45 -38.84 12.89
CA MET A 8 32.53 -37.38 12.80
C MET A 8 31.21 -36.88 12.27
N THR A 9 30.33 -36.41 13.16
CA THR A 9 29.09 -35.72 12.80
C THR A 9 29.41 -34.35 12.27
N ILE A 10 29.29 -34.20 10.94
CA ILE A 10 29.37 -32.90 10.27
C ILE A 10 28.05 -32.19 10.54
N PHE A 11 28.08 -31.16 11.43
CA PHE A 11 26.99 -30.21 11.58
C PHE A 11 27.03 -29.28 10.37
N VAL A 12 26.13 -29.49 9.41
CA VAL A 12 25.85 -28.51 8.36
C VAL A 12 25.03 -27.41 9.00
N LEU A 13 25.66 -26.30 9.35
CA LEU A 13 25.01 -25.04 9.69
C LEU A 13 24.35 -24.50 8.44
N LEU A 14 23.09 -24.85 8.23
CA LEU A 14 22.22 -24.15 7.28
C LEU A 14 22.04 -22.73 7.81
N GLY A 15 22.83 -21.81 7.27
CA GLY A 15 22.64 -20.39 7.49
C GLY A 15 21.28 -19.96 6.92
N TYR A 16 20.30 -19.83 7.79
CA TYR A 16 19.07 -19.11 7.45
C TYR A 16 19.46 -17.65 7.28
N THR A 17 19.68 -17.22 6.06
CA THR A 17 19.66 -15.80 5.74
C THR A 17 18.22 -15.36 5.88
N SER A 18 17.85 -14.82 7.04
CA SER A 18 16.63 -14.07 7.23
C SER A 18 16.75 -12.86 6.29
N GLN A 19 16.14 -12.92 5.11
CA GLN A 19 15.84 -11.72 4.37
C GLN A 19 14.88 -10.94 5.24
N ALA A 20 15.39 -9.87 5.88
CA ALA A 20 14.54 -8.91 6.53
C ALA A 20 13.58 -8.37 5.45
N GLN A 21 12.32 -8.80 5.49
CA GLN A 21 11.27 -8.16 4.71
C GLN A 21 11.26 -6.72 5.17
N THR A 22 11.51 -5.80 4.25
CA THR A 22 11.43 -4.37 4.53
C THR A 22 9.97 -4.10 4.92
N GLU A 23 9.71 -3.90 6.21
CA GLU A 23 8.36 -3.61 6.70
C GLU A 23 7.91 -2.29 6.06
N HIS A 24 6.83 -2.36 5.31
CA HIS A 24 6.17 -1.19 4.78
C HIS A 24 4.95 -0.83 5.64
N ILE A 25 4.63 0.45 5.68
CA ILE A 25 3.45 0.95 6.37
C ILE A 25 2.38 1.22 5.32
N ARG A 26 1.13 0.85 5.59
CA ARG A 26 0.00 1.09 4.69
C ARG A 26 -1.09 1.89 5.36
N LYS A 27 -1.62 2.89 4.66
CA LYS A 27 -2.84 3.61 5.00
C LYS A 27 -3.79 3.58 3.81
N SER A 28 -5.01 3.13 4.02
CA SER A 28 -6.06 3.16 2.99
C SER A 28 -7.01 4.32 3.22
N ILE A 29 -7.41 4.97 2.12
CA ILE A 29 -8.46 5.98 2.07
C ILE A 29 -9.63 5.38 1.30
N TYR A 30 -10.84 5.48 1.85
CA TYR A 30 -12.06 4.97 1.25
C TYR A 30 -12.90 6.11 0.69
N PHE A 31 -13.56 5.84 -0.45
CA PHE A 31 -14.34 6.83 -1.19
C PHE A 31 -15.79 6.38 -1.35
N PRO A 32 -16.74 7.32 -1.29
CA PRO A 32 -18.12 7.06 -1.69
C PRO A 32 -18.20 6.66 -3.17
N GLY A 33 -19.26 5.98 -3.58
CA GLY A 33 -19.48 5.59 -4.96
C GLY A 33 -19.43 6.79 -5.92
N GLY A 34 -18.67 6.67 -7.02
CA GLY A 34 -18.52 7.71 -8.03
C GLY A 34 -17.82 9.00 -7.57
N GLN A 35 -17.30 9.05 -6.37
CA GLN A 35 -16.62 10.24 -5.81
C GLN A 35 -15.11 10.05 -5.83
N TYR A 36 -14.39 11.17 -5.97
CA TYR A 36 -12.92 11.23 -5.93
C TYR A 36 -12.39 12.29 -4.94
N TYR A 37 -13.25 12.97 -4.22
CA TYR A 37 -12.82 13.81 -3.10
C TYR A 37 -12.65 12.99 -1.81
N ILE A 38 -11.67 13.38 -0.99
CA ILE A 38 -11.46 12.79 0.31
C ILE A 38 -12.45 13.42 1.28
N THR A 39 -13.29 12.62 1.94
CA THR A 39 -14.25 13.15 2.92
C THR A 39 -13.54 13.76 4.12
N PRO A 40 -14.16 14.71 4.84
CA PRO A 40 -13.54 15.35 6.01
C PRO A 40 -13.06 14.34 7.06
N TYR A 41 -13.81 13.27 7.26
CA TYR A 41 -13.41 12.18 8.18
C TYR A 41 -12.15 11.48 7.71
N GLN A 42 -12.09 11.03 6.44
CA GLN A 42 -10.92 10.36 5.87
C GLN A 42 -9.70 11.30 5.83
N LEU A 43 -9.94 12.58 5.61
CA LEU A 43 -8.89 13.59 5.60
C LEU A 43 -8.24 13.74 6.98
N GLN A 44 -9.05 13.79 8.03
CA GLN A 44 -8.54 13.87 9.41
C GLN A 44 -7.78 12.60 9.78
N GLU A 45 -8.31 11.43 9.42
CA GLU A 45 -7.63 10.14 9.62
C GLU A 45 -6.27 10.08 8.91
N LEU A 46 -6.19 10.58 7.67
CA LEU A 46 -4.94 10.65 6.94
C LEU A 46 -3.93 11.58 7.62
N ARG A 47 -4.35 12.76 8.03
CA ARG A 47 -3.48 13.73 8.72
C ARG A 47 -2.95 13.19 10.02
N ASN A 48 -3.81 12.60 10.86
CA ASN A 48 -3.39 11.98 12.11
C ASN A 48 -2.36 10.86 11.86
N PHE A 49 -2.56 10.08 10.80
CA PHE A 49 -1.63 9.04 10.41
C PHE A 49 -0.28 9.62 9.97
N LEU A 50 -0.27 10.64 9.11
CA LEU A 50 0.97 11.28 8.66
C LEU A 50 1.74 11.92 9.82
N ASP A 51 1.05 12.55 10.76
CA ASP A 51 1.64 13.14 11.97
C ASP A 51 2.27 12.08 12.89
N SER A 52 1.83 10.83 12.80
CA SER A 52 2.41 9.72 13.57
C SER A 52 3.74 9.21 13.00
N ILE A 53 4.08 9.58 11.76
CA ILE A 53 5.33 9.18 11.11
C ILE A 53 6.39 10.24 11.43
N PRO A 54 7.50 9.87 12.12
CA PRO A 54 8.48 10.85 12.58
C PRO A 54 9.16 11.66 11.49
N ASP A 55 9.47 11.02 10.34
CA ASP A 55 10.10 11.67 9.20
C ASP A 55 9.63 11.04 7.88
N LEU A 56 8.76 11.76 7.16
CA LEU A 56 8.23 11.32 5.88
C LEU A 56 9.30 11.23 4.76
N ASN A 57 10.41 11.96 4.91
CA ASN A 57 11.50 11.93 3.92
C ASN A 57 12.26 10.60 3.90
N LEU A 58 12.06 9.75 4.90
CA LEU A 58 12.70 8.43 4.97
C LEU A 58 11.93 7.36 4.19
N TYR A 59 10.89 7.75 3.43
CA TYR A 59 10.04 6.81 2.69
C TYR A 59 9.93 7.17 1.22
N HIS A 60 9.98 6.13 0.38
CA HIS A 60 9.39 6.14 -0.95
C HIS A 60 7.92 5.72 -0.81
N ILE A 61 7.03 6.38 -1.54
CA ILE A 61 5.59 6.17 -1.40
C ILE A 61 5.01 5.65 -2.71
N THR A 62 4.24 4.56 -2.65
CA THR A 62 3.44 4.11 -3.78
C THR A 62 1.96 4.29 -3.47
N ILE A 63 1.21 4.76 -4.46
CA ILE A 63 -0.23 4.95 -4.39
C ILE A 63 -0.90 3.96 -5.34
N HIS A 64 -1.78 3.12 -4.80
CA HIS A 64 -2.57 2.17 -5.56
C HIS A 64 -4.05 2.53 -5.47
N SER A 65 -4.64 3.00 -6.57
CA SER A 65 -6.03 3.43 -6.62
C SER A 65 -6.92 2.38 -7.27
N HIS A 66 -8.08 2.16 -6.65
CA HIS A 66 -9.05 1.15 -7.04
C HIS A 66 -10.47 1.71 -7.08
N THR A 67 -11.32 1.09 -7.90
CA THR A 67 -12.76 1.30 -7.92
C THR A 67 -13.49 -0.01 -7.69
N ASP A 68 -14.80 0.05 -7.42
CA ASP A 68 -15.67 -1.10 -7.62
C ASP A 68 -15.92 -1.33 -9.12
N ASN A 69 -16.78 -2.29 -9.47
CA ASN A 69 -17.10 -2.63 -10.85
C ASN A 69 -18.35 -1.91 -11.40
N ILE A 70 -18.89 -0.93 -10.68
CA ILE A 70 -20.05 -0.16 -11.14
C ILE A 70 -19.56 0.96 -12.08
N GLY A 71 -20.16 1.01 -13.27
CA GLY A 71 -19.73 1.89 -14.36
C GLY A 71 -18.87 1.14 -15.38
N GLY A 72 -18.51 1.81 -16.48
CA GLY A 72 -17.65 1.24 -17.51
C GLY A 72 -16.19 1.21 -17.10
N ALA A 73 -15.40 0.30 -17.66
CA ALA A 73 -13.98 0.18 -17.37
C ALA A 73 -13.21 1.47 -17.63
N ARG A 74 -13.53 2.20 -18.71
CA ARG A 74 -12.92 3.48 -19.04
C ARG A 74 -13.21 4.55 -17.99
N TYR A 75 -14.46 4.64 -17.53
CA TYR A 75 -14.87 5.56 -16.47
C TYR A 75 -14.15 5.23 -15.17
N ASN A 76 -14.09 3.96 -14.78
CA ASN A 76 -13.43 3.53 -13.56
C ASN A 76 -11.92 3.73 -13.60
N GLN A 77 -11.30 3.61 -14.78
CA GLN A 77 -9.89 3.96 -14.94
C GLN A 77 -9.66 5.46 -14.67
N TRP A 78 -10.47 6.33 -15.26
CA TRP A 78 -10.45 7.76 -15.00
C TRP A 78 -10.71 8.07 -13.52
N LEU A 79 -11.73 7.42 -12.90
CA LEU A 79 -12.06 7.64 -11.49
C LEU A 79 -10.91 7.27 -10.56
N SER A 80 -10.21 6.17 -10.83
CA SER A 80 -9.04 5.79 -10.06
C SER A 80 -7.90 6.81 -10.18
N GLN A 81 -7.67 7.37 -11.36
CA GLN A 81 -6.70 8.46 -11.58
C GLN A 81 -7.06 9.71 -10.78
N MET A 82 -8.34 10.08 -10.76
CA MET A 82 -8.81 11.25 -10.00
C MET A 82 -8.67 11.06 -8.49
N ARG A 83 -8.90 9.85 -7.99
CA ARG A 83 -8.67 9.50 -6.57
C ARG A 83 -7.19 9.57 -6.19
N SER A 84 -6.32 9.09 -7.07
CA SER A 84 -4.87 9.25 -6.89
C SER A 84 -4.48 10.72 -6.86
N ALA A 85 -4.99 11.52 -7.78
CA ALA A 85 -4.69 12.96 -7.82
C ALA A 85 -5.09 13.68 -6.52
N SER A 86 -6.29 13.41 -6.01
CA SER A 86 -6.75 13.97 -4.72
C SER A 86 -5.87 13.54 -3.55
N THR A 87 -5.41 12.29 -3.55
CA THR A 87 -4.54 11.76 -2.51
C THR A 87 -3.15 12.38 -2.58
N ILE A 88 -2.57 12.50 -3.78
CA ILE A 88 -1.25 13.12 -4.00
C ILE A 88 -1.27 14.58 -3.57
N ASP A 89 -2.33 15.31 -3.92
CA ASP A 89 -2.49 16.71 -3.53
C ASP A 89 -2.47 16.86 -2.00
N GLU A 90 -3.20 16.02 -1.29
CA GLU A 90 -3.20 16.06 0.18
C GLU A 90 -1.84 15.65 0.78
N LEU A 91 -1.16 14.64 0.24
CA LEU A 91 0.18 14.25 0.68
C LEU A 91 1.17 15.41 0.49
N SER A 92 1.11 16.07 -0.66
CA SER A 92 1.95 17.23 -0.97
C SER A 92 1.72 18.39 0.01
N HIS A 93 0.48 18.69 0.36
CA HIS A 93 0.13 19.70 1.37
C HIS A 93 0.64 19.36 2.77
N ASN A 94 0.88 18.08 3.05
CA ASN A 94 1.44 17.60 4.31
C ASN A 94 2.95 17.37 4.25
N GLY A 95 3.64 17.92 3.27
CA GLY A 95 5.10 17.94 3.19
C GLY A 95 5.75 16.76 2.48
N VAL A 96 4.98 15.89 1.82
CA VAL A 96 5.55 14.81 1.00
C VAL A 96 6.01 15.38 -0.34
N ALA A 97 7.27 15.11 -0.71
CA ALA A 97 7.81 15.49 -2.00
C ALA A 97 7.16 14.69 -3.13
N LEU A 98 6.75 15.34 -4.22
CA LEU A 98 6.13 14.67 -5.37
C LEU A 98 7.05 13.62 -5.99
N GLU A 99 8.36 13.86 -5.99
CA GLU A 99 9.38 12.94 -6.52
C GLU A 99 9.47 11.63 -5.72
N ALA A 100 8.97 11.62 -4.48
CA ALA A 100 8.93 10.43 -3.64
C ALA A 100 7.70 9.54 -3.91
N ILE A 101 6.77 9.96 -4.77
CA ILE A 101 5.49 9.31 -5.00
C ILE A 101 5.47 8.61 -6.37
N GLU A 102 5.17 7.31 -6.37
CA GLU A 102 4.83 6.53 -7.56
C GLU A 102 3.34 6.20 -7.55
N GLN A 103 2.66 6.39 -8.69
CA GLN A 103 1.22 6.21 -8.83
C GLN A 103 0.90 5.00 -9.71
N LYS A 104 -0.06 4.18 -9.26
CA LYS A 104 -0.63 3.06 -10.02
C LYS A 104 -2.15 3.08 -9.92
N ASP A 105 -2.82 3.25 -11.06
CA ASP A 105 -4.26 3.35 -11.16
C ASP A 105 -4.83 2.08 -11.78
N PHE A 106 -5.50 1.28 -10.97
CA PHE A 106 -6.01 -0.03 -11.38
C PHE A 106 -7.45 0.01 -11.92
N GLY A 107 -8.18 1.11 -11.71
CA GLY A 107 -9.59 1.15 -12.05
C GLY A 107 -10.36 0.05 -11.33
N GLN A 108 -11.21 -0.69 -12.07
CA GLN A 108 -11.95 -1.84 -11.56
C GLN A 108 -11.19 -3.17 -11.66
N PHE A 109 -9.98 -3.14 -12.22
CA PHE A 109 -9.17 -4.35 -12.42
C PHE A 109 -8.40 -4.73 -11.15
N ASN A 110 -8.08 -6.02 -11.01
CA ASN A 110 -7.44 -6.60 -9.84
C ASN A 110 -8.20 -6.31 -8.52
N PRO A 111 -9.51 -6.59 -8.44
CA PRO A 111 -10.24 -6.41 -7.19
C PRO A 111 -9.73 -7.38 -6.14
N VAL A 112 -9.60 -6.88 -4.90
CA VAL A 112 -9.22 -7.70 -3.74
C VAL A 112 -10.46 -8.23 -3.02
N TYR A 113 -11.56 -7.45 -3.07
CA TYR A 113 -12.81 -7.78 -2.39
C TYR A 113 -13.90 -8.15 -3.40
N ASP A 114 -14.92 -8.85 -2.92
CA ASP A 114 -16.03 -9.30 -3.75
C ASP A 114 -16.92 -8.12 -4.18
N ASN A 115 -16.95 -7.82 -5.47
CA ASN A 115 -17.77 -6.77 -6.06
C ASN A 115 -19.27 -7.15 -6.14
N SER A 116 -19.64 -8.40 -5.88
CA SER A 116 -21.04 -8.82 -5.86
C SER A 116 -21.80 -8.36 -4.61
N THR A 117 -21.08 -7.97 -3.56
CA THR A 117 -21.64 -7.48 -2.29
C THR A 117 -21.44 -5.98 -2.13
N PRO A 118 -22.39 -5.26 -1.46
CA PRO A 118 -22.21 -3.84 -1.14
C PRO A 118 -20.95 -3.57 -0.31
N GLU A 119 -20.65 -4.44 0.65
CA GLU A 119 -19.49 -4.35 1.54
C GLU A 119 -18.19 -4.51 0.76
N GLY A 120 -18.12 -5.51 -0.12
CA GLY A 120 -16.95 -5.74 -0.97
C GLY A 120 -16.70 -4.58 -1.93
N ARG A 121 -17.76 -4.02 -2.54
CA ARG A 121 -17.64 -2.82 -3.38
C ARG A 121 -17.12 -1.62 -2.59
N GLN A 122 -17.62 -1.42 -1.37
CA GLN A 122 -17.14 -0.34 -0.49
C GLN A 122 -15.65 -0.48 -0.20
N MET A 123 -15.18 -1.69 0.08
CA MET A 123 -13.77 -1.97 0.33
C MET A 123 -12.88 -1.83 -0.91
N ASN A 124 -13.43 -2.03 -2.12
CA ASN A 124 -12.71 -1.82 -3.37
C ASN A 124 -12.59 -0.34 -3.75
N ARG A 125 -13.48 0.54 -3.28
CA ARG A 125 -13.41 1.99 -3.52
C ARG A 125 -12.37 2.65 -2.62
N ARG A 126 -11.10 2.43 -2.91
CA ARG A 126 -10.01 2.89 -2.04
C ARG A 126 -8.78 3.35 -2.81
N VAL A 127 -7.97 4.10 -2.12
CA VAL A 127 -6.57 4.35 -2.45
C VAL A 127 -5.71 3.81 -1.32
N ASP A 128 -4.80 2.91 -1.64
CA ASP A 128 -3.79 2.42 -0.71
C ASP A 128 -2.54 3.29 -0.84
N ILE A 129 -2.09 3.88 0.26
CA ILE A 129 -0.83 4.62 0.36
C ILE A 129 0.16 3.71 1.07
N ILE A 130 1.24 3.34 0.41
CA ILE A 130 2.23 2.40 0.91
C ILE A 130 3.56 3.13 1.08
N PHE A 131 4.08 3.14 2.30
CA PHE A 131 5.33 3.81 2.68
C PHE A 131 6.43 2.76 2.77
N TRP A 132 7.39 2.83 1.86
CA TRP A 132 8.55 1.95 1.79
C TRP A 132 9.75 2.64 2.42
N PRO A 133 10.33 2.12 3.51
CA PRO A 133 11.53 2.70 4.08
C PRO A 133 12.66 2.74 3.06
N ILE A 134 13.33 3.89 2.96
CA ILE A 134 14.54 4.03 2.14
C ILE A 134 15.70 3.48 2.97
N SER A 135 16.41 2.47 2.43
CA SER A 135 17.64 1.97 3.05
C SER A 135 18.72 3.03 2.94
N LEU A 136 19.22 3.51 4.06
CA LEU A 136 20.37 4.42 4.14
C LEU A 136 21.67 3.65 4.09
#